data_591157ab3ff86f6ad1a08fa1607d1ad6
#
_entry.id   591157ab3ff86f6ad1a08fa1607d1ad6
#
_cell.length_a   1.000
_cell.length_b   1.000
_cell.length_c   1.000
_cell.angle_alpha   90.00
_cell.angle_beta   90.00
_cell.angle_gamma   90.00
#
_symmetry.space_group_name_H-M   'P 1'
#
loop_
_entity.id
_entity.type
_entity.pdbx_description
1 polymer ?
#
loop_
_entity_poly.entity_id
_entity_poly.type
_entity_poly.pdbx_seq_one_letter_code
_entity_poly.pdbx_strand_id
1 'polypeptide(L)'
;MDKFNYTMLCDFYELTMGNGYFISGMQEKISYFDLFFRQIPDGGGFAIACGLEQVINYIENLHFDEEDIEFLRSKGIFDEGFLEYLKDFRFTGDIFAVPEGTVVFPNEPIITVRAPAVQAQLVETYLLLCINHQTLIATKANRIVRAAQGRAVSEFGSRRAHGADAAILGARAAGIGGCSGTACTITDQLFGFNATGTMAHSWVQMFDSELEAFKTYCKCYPNGTVLLVDTYNVLKSGVPNAIKAFDEVLKPMGCRPVGIRIDSGDITYLSKKARKMLDEAGYPDCKICASNALDEYLIRDMIYQGAKVDMFGVGERLITAKSEPVFGGVYKLAAVEDDDGNIQPKIKISENVAKITTPHFKKLYRIYDKNNHKAVADLLCVHDEVIDESRPLTLFDPQFTWKKKVVTNFEAKPIQQQIFKDGKCVYKKPAYEDIVKYAAAEIDTLWDEITRFENPHTYYVDLSQKLWEVKNFLLAENNRQTAD
;
A
#
# COMPACT_ATOMS: atom_id res chain seq x y z
N MET A 1 -12.85 14.61 4.26
CA MET A 1 -13.14 13.21 4.57
C MET A 1 -14.13 13.05 5.73
N ASP A 2 -14.32 14.05 6.59
CA ASP A 2 -15.11 13.91 7.83
C ASP A 2 -16.62 14.09 7.72
N LYS A 3 -17.23 13.85 6.57
CA LYS A 3 -18.67 14.10 6.38
C LYS A 3 -19.52 12.84 6.20
N PHE A 4 -18.90 11.68 6.05
CA PHE A 4 -19.62 10.42 5.89
C PHE A 4 -19.32 9.52 7.07
N ASN A 5 -20.37 9.04 7.72
CA ASN A 5 -20.28 7.88 8.59
C ASN A 5 -20.15 6.64 7.69
N TYR A 6 -18.98 6.01 7.67
CA TYR A 6 -18.71 4.83 6.85
C TYR A 6 -19.18 3.52 7.49
N THR A 7 -19.93 3.55 8.57
CA THR A 7 -20.44 2.35 9.26
C THR A 7 -21.29 1.49 8.33
N MET A 8 -22.10 2.12 7.48
CA MET A 8 -22.91 1.43 6.46
C MET A 8 -22.13 1.04 5.19
N LEU A 9 -20.85 1.33 5.10
CA LEU A 9 -19.98 0.86 4.02
C LEU A 9 -19.50 -0.56 4.34
N CYS A 10 -20.43 -1.49 4.34
CA CYS A 10 -20.23 -2.91 4.57
C CYS A 10 -20.98 -3.71 3.50
N ASP A 11 -20.54 -4.92 3.22
CA ASP A 11 -21.30 -5.82 2.38
C ASP A 11 -22.57 -6.27 3.10
N PHE A 12 -23.69 -6.33 2.39
CA PHE A 12 -24.99 -6.59 3.01
C PHE A 12 -25.05 -7.93 3.77
N TYR A 13 -24.26 -8.92 3.36
CA TYR A 13 -24.17 -10.20 4.06
C TYR A 13 -23.60 -10.06 5.48
N GLU A 14 -22.77 -9.05 5.75
CA GLU A 14 -22.23 -8.80 7.09
C GLU A 14 -23.36 -8.46 8.08
N LEU A 15 -24.32 -7.63 7.65
CA LEU A 15 -25.52 -7.31 8.42
C LEU A 15 -26.46 -8.51 8.57
N THR A 16 -26.71 -9.26 7.50
CA THR A 16 -27.59 -10.45 7.59
C THR A 16 -26.98 -11.55 8.43
N MET A 17 -25.66 -11.76 8.38
CA MET A 17 -24.95 -12.67 9.30
C MET A 17 -25.00 -12.15 10.74
N GLY A 18 -24.77 -10.83 10.93
CA GLY A 18 -24.88 -10.18 12.25
C GLY A 18 -26.23 -10.41 12.90
N ASN A 19 -27.32 -10.23 12.14
CA ASN A 19 -28.68 -10.54 12.57
C ASN A 19 -28.84 -12.03 12.92
N GLY A 20 -28.29 -12.93 12.09
CA GLY A 20 -28.29 -14.37 12.36
C GLY A 20 -27.53 -14.73 13.64
N TYR A 21 -26.37 -14.14 13.89
CA TYR A 21 -25.63 -14.33 15.14
C TYR A 21 -26.44 -13.83 16.36
N PHE A 22 -27.11 -12.68 16.23
CA PHE A 22 -27.93 -12.13 17.29
C PHE A 22 -29.09 -13.07 17.64
N ILE A 23 -29.89 -13.49 16.67
CA ILE A 23 -31.05 -14.41 16.88
C ILE A 23 -30.59 -15.74 17.48
N SER A 24 -29.38 -16.21 17.12
CA SER A 24 -28.82 -17.47 17.62
C SER A 24 -28.10 -17.35 18.97
N GLY A 25 -28.05 -16.16 19.57
CA GLY A 25 -27.35 -15.91 20.83
C GLY A 25 -25.81 -15.97 20.73
N MET A 26 -25.28 -15.83 19.54
CA MET A 26 -23.82 -15.90 19.26
C MET A 26 -23.18 -14.54 19.08
N GLN A 27 -23.91 -13.42 19.21
CA GLN A 27 -23.43 -12.07 18.93
C GLN A 27 -22.16 -11.71 19.72
N GLU A 28 -22.05 -12.20 20.96
CA GLU A 28 -20.91 -11.93 21.85
C GLU A 28 -19.82 -13.01 21.80
N LYS A 29 -19.97 -14.04 20.96
CA LYS A 29 -18.96 -15.09 20.84
C LYS A 29 -17.66 -14.51 20.28
N ILE A 30 -16.57 -14.60 21.04
CA ILE A 30 -15.29 -14.06 20.62
C ILE A 30 -14.76 -14.86 19.41
N SER A 31 -14.40 -14.14 18.39
CA SER A 31 -13.91 -14.67 17.12
C SER A 31 -12.63 -13.96 16.70
N TYR A 32 -11.78 -14.68 15.97
CA TYR A 32 -10.49 -14.23 15.45
C TYR A 32 -10.51 -14.27 13.94
N PHE A 33 -10.32 -13.13 13.32
CA PHE A 33 -10.23 -13.02 11.87
C PHE A 33 -8.88 -12.46 11.45
N ASP A 34 -8.33 -12.99 10.36
CA ASP A 34 -7.12 -12.47 9.74
C ASP A 34 -7.42 -11.82 8.40
N LEU A 35 -6.89 -10.62 8.19
CA LEU A 35 -6.76 -9.98 6.89
C LEU A 35 -5.38 -10.30 6.33
N PHE A 36 -5.33 -10.95 5.17
CA PHE A 36 -4.10 -11.34 4.47
C PHE A 36 -4.31 -11.38 2.95
N PHE A 37 -3.24 -11.56 2.19
CA PHE A 37 -3.30 -11.70 0.74
C PHE A 37 -2.53 -12.94 0.28
N ARG A 38 -2.70 -13.35 -1.00
CA ARG A 38 -2.14 -14.62 -1.51
C ARG A 38 -1.07 -14.47 -2.58
N GLN A 39 -1.05 -13.36 -3.28
CA GLN A 39 -0.13 -13.09 -4.38
C GLN A 39 0.31 -11.64 -4.37
N ILE A 40 1.57 -11.41 -4.73
CA ILE A 40 2.11 -10.06 -4.86
C ILE A 40 1.80 -9.58 -6.28
N PRO A 41 1.23 -8.38 -6.44
CA PRO A 41 0.93 -7.82 -7.75
C PRO A 41 2.17 -7.70 -8.65
N ASP A 42 1.95 -7.77 -9.97
CA ASP A 42 2.99 -7.62 -11.00
C ASP A 42 4.15 -8.62 -10.87
N GLY A 43 3.92 -9.79 -10.25
CA GLY A 43 4.97 -10.78 -10.00
C GLY A 43 6.11 -10.24 -9.14
N GLY A 44 5.84 -9.27 -8.28
CA GLY A 44 6.81 -8.69 -7.35
C GLY A 44 7.28 -9.66 -6.26
N GLY A 45 8.35 -9.33 -5.56
CA GLY A 45 8.91 -10.15 -4.46
C GLY A 45 8.31 -9.82 -3.09
N PHE A 46 7.65 -8.67 -2.91
CA PHE A 46 7.08 -8.19 -1.65
C PHE A 46 6.01 -7.13 -1.89
N ALA A 47 5.20 -6.85 -0.87
CA ALA A 47 4.28 -5.72 -0.85
C ALA A 47 4.60 -4.79 0.35
N ILE A 48 4.11 -3.55 0.31
CA ILE A 48 4.28 -2.55 1.37
C ILE A 48 2.92 -2.28 1.99
N ALA A 49 2.74 -2.68 3.24
CA ALA A 49 1.48 -2.52 3.96
C ALA A 49 1.16 -1.03 4.17
N CYS A 50 -0.05 -0.62 3.79
CA CYS A 50 -0.57 0.73 3.96
C CYS A 50 -2.07 0.70 4.24
N GLY A 51 -2.61 1.77 4.83
CA GLY A 51 -4.05 1.94 5.07
C GLY A 51 -4.46 1.79 6.54
N LEU A 52 -3.53 1.50 7.44
CA LEU A 52 -3.82 1.30 8.87
C LEU A 52 -4.37 2.58 9.53
N GLU A 53 -3.89 3.76 9.16
CA GLU A 53 -4.41 5.02 9.70
C GLU A 53 -5.91 5.19 9.45
N GLN A 54 -6.38 4.84 8.24
CA GLN A 54 -7.79 4.91 7.87
C GLN A 54 -8.61 3.85 8.61
N VAL A 55 -8.06 2.66 8.80
CA VAL A 55 -8.66 1.61 9.64
C VAL A 55 -8.85 2.11 11.08
N ILE A 56 -7.82 2.73 11.68
CA ILE A 56 -7.91 3.28 13.03
C ILE A 56 -9.01 4.33 13.12
N ASN A 57 -9.01 5.29 12.18
CA ASN A 57 -10.02 6.35 12.15
C ASN A 57 -11.44 5.80 12.01
N TYR A 58 -11.63 4.76 11.18
CA TYR A 58 -12.92 4.09 11.02
C TYR A 58 -13.39 3.43 12.32
N ILE A 59 -12.55 2.62 12.95
CA ILE A 59 -12.90 1.89 14.18
C ILE A 59 -13.21 2.86 15.34
N GLU A 60 -12.46 3.97 15.47
CA GLU A 60 -12.72 5.00 16.49
C GLU A 60 -14.06 5.71 16.31
N ASN A 61 -14.58 5.78 15.08
CA ASN A 61 -15.83 6.46 14.74
C ASN A 61 -16.99 5.52 14.39
N LEU A 62 -16.79 4.22 14.52
CA LEU A 62 -17.79 3.20 14.15
C LEU A 62 -19.03 3.27 15.03
N HIS A 63 -20.18 3.64 14.46
CA HIS A 63 -21.46 3.71 15.13
C HIS A 63 -22.61 3.77 14.11
N PHE A 64 -23.76 3.22 14.44
CA PHE A 64 -24.97 3.39 13.66
C PHE A 64 -25.74 4.60 14.19
N ASP A 65 -26.18 5.47 13.30
CA ASP A 65 -27.08 6.56 13.65
C ASP A 65 -28.56 6.16 13.44
N GLU A 66 -29.49 7.06 13.80
CA GLU A 66 -30.92 6.75 13.73
C GLU A 66 -31.40 6.57 12.27
N GLU A 67 -30.78 7.28 11.33
CA GLU A 67 -31.08 7.16 9.89
C GLU A 67 -30.68 5.78 9.36
N ASP A 68 -29.52 5.26 9.79
CA ASP A 68 -29.04 3.90 9.47
C ASP A 68 -30.03 2.83 9.98
N ILE A 69 -30.44 2.96 11.24
CA ILE A 69 -31.39 2.00 11.87
C ILE A 69 -32.74 2.01 11.17
N GLU A 70 -33.30 3.20 10.87
CA GLU A 70 -34.58 3.31 10.13
C GLU A 70 -34.46 2.73 8.71
N PHE A 71 -33.32 2.96 8.04
CA PHE A 71 -33.07 2.35 6.74
C PHE A 71 -33.04 0.83 6.83
N LEU A 72 -32.32 0.26 7.79
CA LEU A 72 -32.28 -1.19 8.00
C LEU A 72 -33.66 -1.75 8.36
N ARG A 73 -34.44 -1.07 9.23
CA ARG A 73 -35.80 -1.43 9.57
C ARG A 73 -36.71 -1.48 8.34
N SER A 74 -36.55 -0.53 7.41
CA SER A 74 -37.34 -0.47 6.17
C SER A 74 -37.14 -1.70 5.27
N LYS A 75 -36.04 -2.46 5.42
CA LYS A 75 -35.82 -3.70 4.68
C LYS A 75 -36.75 -4.83 5.10
N GLY A 76 -37.31 -4.80 6.30
CA GLY A 76 -38.29 -5.78 6.79
C GLY A 76 -37.74 -7.20 7.00
N ILE A 77 -36.43 -7.37 7.14
CA ILE A 77 -35.76 -8.68 7.26
C ILE A 77 -34.93 -8.81 8.53
N PHE A 78 -34.70 -7.73 9.25
CA PHE A 78 -33.90 -7.71 10.47
C PHE A 78 -34.81 -7.83 11.71
N ASP A 79 -34.35 -8.57 12.72
CA ASP A 79 -34.99 -8.66 14.02
C ASP A 79 -34.92 -7.29 14.73
N GLU A 80 -36.01 -6.89 15.39
CA GLU A 80 -36.05 -5.58 16.07
C GLU A 80 -35.07 -5.50 17.23
N GLY A 81 -34.80 -6.62 17.92
CA GLY A 81 -33.78 -6.69 18.94
C GLY A 81 -32.37 -6.49 18.39
N PHE A 82 -32.10 -6.98 17.18
CA PHE A 82 -30.84 -6.72 16.51
C PHE A 82 -30.69 -5.24 16.13
N LEU A 83 -31.75 -4.61 15.62
CA LEU A 83 -31.74 -3.18 15.32
C LEU A 83 -31.51 -2.33 16.58
N GLU A 84 -32.10 -2.74 17.71
CA GLU A 84 -31.85 -2.10 19.00
C GLU A 84 -30.40 -2.30 19.48
N TYR A 85 -29.83 -3.50 19.30
CA TYR A 85 -28.42 -3.79 19.59
C TYR A 85 -27.48 -2.87 18.77
N LEU A 86 -27.80 -2.59 17.50
CA LEU A 86 -26.99 -1.74 16.64
C LEU A 86 -26.95 -0.27 17.07
N LYS A 87 -27.98 0.25 17.77
CA LYS A 87 -27.99 1.64 18.27
C LYS A 87 -26.83 1.93 19.25
N ASP A 88 -26.54 0.96 20.10
CA ASP A 88 -25.45 1.06 21.07
C ASP A 88 -24.12 0.48 20.56
N PHE A 89 -24.09 0.11 19.29
CA PHE A 89 -22.92 -0.54 18.69
C PHE A 89 -21.67 0.31 18.80
N ARG A 90 -20.60 -0.27 19.37
CA ARG A 90 -19.24 0.24 19.39
C ARG A 90 -18.29 -0.95 19.27
N PHE A 91 -17.14 -0.72 18.66
CA PHE A 91 -16.12 -1.75 18.66
C PHE A 91 -15.48 -1.88 20.05
N THR A 92 -15.49 -3.08 20.61
CA THR A 92 -14.96 -3.38 21.96
C THR A 92 -13.84 -4.42 21.94
N GLY A 93 -13.46 -4.89 20.74
CA GLY A 93 -12.44 -5.92 20.56
C GLY A 93 -11.00 -5.42 20.57
N ASP A 94 -10.10 -6.34 20.24
CA ASP A 94 -8.67 -6.11 20.04
C ASP A 94 -8.33 -6.15 18.55
N ILE A 95 -7.40 -5.32 18.13
CA ILE A 95 -6.83 -5.36 16.77
C ILE A 95 -5.32 -5.40 16.88
N PHE A 96 -4.72 -6.34 16.17
CA PHE A 96 -3.27 -6.45 15.97
C PHE A 96 -2.97 -6.22 14.49
N ALA A 97 -2.00 -5.37 14.17
CA ALA A 97 -1.64 -5.07 12.78
C ALA A 97 -0.16 -4.81 12.62
N VAL A 98 0.35 -5.01 11.42
CA VAL A 98 1.67 -4.54 11.04
C VAL A 98 1.62 -3.01 10.87
N PRO A 99 2.64 -2.25 11.30
CA PRO A 99 2.74 -0.81 11.03
C PRO A 99 2.72 -0.50 9.52
N GLU A 100 2.24 0.68 9.15
CA GLU A 100 2.35 1.13 7.75
C GLU A 100 3.82 1.26 7.33
N GLY A 101 4.09 0.89 6.10
CA GLY A 101 5.45 0.82 5.58
C GLY A 101 6.15 -0.54 5.78
N THR A 102 5.58 -1.42 6.60
CA THR A 102 6.13 -2.77 6.77
C THR A 102 6.08 -3.53 5.44
N VAL A 103 7.19 -4.17 5.08
CA VAL A 103 7.22 -5.13 3.99
C VAL A 103 6.46 -6.39 4.42
N VAL A 104 5.55 -6.88 3.57
CA VAL A 104 4.71 -8.04 3.85
C VAL A 104 4.70 -9.03 2.69
N PHE A 105 4.42 -10.30 3.02
CA PHE A 105 4.45 -11.41 2.07
C PHE A 105 3.12 -12.17 2.07
N PRO A 106 2.85 -13.01 1.05
CA PRO A 106 1.62 -13.80 0.98
C PRO A 106 1.38 -14.68 2.20
N ASN A 107 0.11 -14.76 2.63
CA ASN A 107 -0.38 -15.55 3.76
C ASN A 107 0.02 -15.07 5.16
N GLU A 108 0.64 -13.91 5.27
CA GLU A 108 0.87 -13.23 6.54
C GLU A 108 -0.37 -12.44 6.97
N PRO A 109 -0.80 -12.53 8.23
CA PRO A 109 -1.87 -11.67 8.74
C PRO A 109 -1.36 -10.22 8.85
N ILE A 110 -1.82 -9.35 7.94
CA ILE A 110 -1.57 -7.90 8.01
C ILE A 110 -2.33 -7.30 9.19
N ILE A 111 -3.58 -7.73 9.36
CA ILE A 111 -4.43 -7.38 10.51
C ILE A 111 -5.03 -8.66 11.07
N THR A 112 -5.04 -8.76 12.40
CA THR A 112 -5.82 -9.75 13.13
C THR A 112 -6.82 -9.03 14.04
N VAL A 113 -8.11 -9.34 13.89
CA VAL A 113 -9.20 -8.82 14.73
C VAL A 113 -9.65 -9.91 15.68
N ARG A 114 -9.65 -9.62 16.98
CA ARG A 114 -10.28 -10.42 18.04
C ARG A 114 -11.43 -9.63 18.62
N ALA A 115 -12.67 -10.06 18.37
CA ALA A 115 -13.83 -9.31 18.81
C ALA A 115 -15.08 -10.22 18.90
N PRO A 116 -16.17 -9.75 19.56
CA PRO A 116 -17.49 -10.35 19.44
C PRO A 116 -17.88 -10.58 17.97
N ALA A 117 -18.57 -11.68 17.68
CA ALA A 117 -18.81 -12.16 16.31
C ALA A 117 -19.43 -11.10 15.38
N VAL A 118 -20.43 -10.36 15.86
CA VAL A 118 -21.06 -9.27 15.08
C VAL A 118 -20.05 -8.16 14.77
N GLN A 119 -19.26 -7.76 15.76
CA GLN A 119 -18.27 -6.69 15.60
C GLN A 119 -17.15 -7.09 14.65
N ALA A 120 -16.62 -8.31 14.82
CA ALA A 120 -15.56 -8.82 13.95
C ALA A 120 -16.00 -8.98 12.50
N GLN A 121 -17.29 -9.30 12.27
CA GLN A 121 -17.84 -9.44 10.92
C GLN A 121 -18.09 -8.09 10.24
N LEU A 122 -18.67 -7.10 10.94
CA LEU A 122 -19.07 -5.81 10.37
C LEU A 122 -17.91 -4.91 9.92
N VAL A 123 -16.69 -5.21 10.29
CA VAL A 123 -15.53 -4.41 9.91
C VAL A 123 -14.82 -4.94 8.64
N GLU A 124 -15.21 -6.11 8.12
CA GLU A 124 -14.53 -6.81 7.02
C GLU A 124 -14.33 -5.91 5.80
N THR A 125 -15.43 -5.38 5.24
CA THR A 125 -15.41 -4.65 3.97
C THR A 125 -14.53 -3.39 4.07
N TYR A 126 -14.68 -2.60 5.13
CA TYR A 126 -13.92 -1.35 5.24
C TYR A 126 -12.42 -1.59 5.48
N LEU A 127 -12.08 -2.58 6.31
CA LEU A 127 -10.67 -2.97 6.51
C LEU A 127 -10.03 -3.40 5.20
N LEU A 128 -10.71 -4.25 4.44
CA LEU A 128 -10.25 -4.72 3.13
C LEU A 128 -10.10 -3.57 2.15
N LEU A 129 -11.05 -2.65 2.09
CA LEU A 129 -11.02 -1.48 1.20
C LEU A 129 -9.78 -0.63 1.44
N CYS A 130 -9.50 -0.30 2.71
CA CYS A 130 -8.35 0.52 3.08
C CYS A 130 -7.01 -0.16 2.77
N ILE A 131 -6.87 -1.41 3.20
CA ILE A 131 -5.61 -2.15 3.07
C ILE A 131 -5.34 -2.52 1.60
N ASN A 132 -6.34 -3.01 0.87
CA ASN A 132 -6.17 -3.40 -0.54
C ASN A 132 -5.70 -2.23 -1.39
N HIS A 133 -6.41 -1.11 -1.35
CA HIS A 133 -6.11 0.04 -2.21
C HIS A 133 -4.73 0.63 -1.91
N GLN A 134 -4.48 0.99 -0.65
CA GLN A 134 -3.25 1.70 -0.32
C GLN A 134 -2.02 0.81 -0.40
N THR A 135 -2.12 -0.47 -0.01
CA THR A 135 -1.01 -1.44 -0.16
C THR A 135 -0.68 -1.68 -1.63
N LEU A 136 -1.70 -1.80 -2.49
CA LEU A 136 -1.52 -1.92 -3.94
C LEU A 136 -0.74 -0.74 -4.52
N ILE A 137 -1.18 0.50 -4.20
CA ILE A 137 -0.57 1.71 -4.75
C ILE A 137 0.84 1.93 -4.18
N ALA A 138 1.08 1.71 -2.89
CA ALA A 138 2.43 1.80 -2.31
C ALA A 138 3.39 0.80 -2.97
N THR A 139 2.94 -0.43 -3.16
CA THR A 139 3.72 -1.50 -3.82
C THR A 139 4.03 -1.15 -5.27
N LYS A 140 3.03 -0.66 -6.04
CA LYS A 140 3.21 -0.21 -7.42
C LYS A 140 4.15 0.98 -7.52
N ALA A 141 3.98 1.97 -6.65
CA ALA A 141 4.87 3.13 -6.58
C ALA A 141 6.32 2.73 -6.31
N ASN A 142 6.55 1.84 -5.35
CA ASN A 142 7.90 1.35 -5.05
C ASN A 142 8.53 0.62 -6.24
N ARG A 143 7.78 -0.18 -6.96
CA ARG A 143 8.25 -0.86 -8.16
C ARG A 143 8.70 0.16 -9.23
N ILE A 144 7.91 1.23 -9.44
CA ILE A 144 8.23 2.32 -10.38
C ILE A 144 9.47 3.10 -9.90
N VAL A 145 9.54 3.45 -8.62
CA VAL A 145 10.68 4.18 -8.03
C VAL A 145 11.98 3.41 -8.19
N ARG A 146 11.96 2.10 -7.94
CA ARG A 146 13.15 1.24 -8.12
C ARG A 146 13.56 1.13 -9.60
N ALA A 147 12.59 1.07 -10.53
CA ALA A 147 12.87 1.09 -11.96
C ALA A 147 13.54 2.40 -12.40
N ALA A 148 13.31 3.52 -11.69
CA ALA A 148 13.93 4.82 -11.99
C ALA A 148 15.41 4.92 -11.55
N GLN A 149 15.97 3.93 -10.87
CA GLN A 149 17.38 3.82 -10.52
C GLN A 149 17.94 5.10 -9.86
N GLY A 150 17.31 5.54 -8.77
CA GLY A 150 17.69 6.71 -7.99
C GLY A 150 17.23 8.06 -8.56
N ARG A 151 16.53 8.09 -9.71
CA ARG A 151 15.89 9.30 -10.21
C ARG A 151 14.59 9.56 -9.47
N ALA A 152 14.28 10.84 -9.26
CA ALA A 152 13.04 11.21 -8.59
C ALA A 152 11.80 10.79 -9.40
N VAL A 153 10.78 10.27 -8.70
CA VAL A 153 9.48 9.93 -9.27
C VAL A 153 8.41 10.73 -8.53
N SER A 154 7.59 11.48 -9.25
CA SER A 154 6.43 12.18 -8.71
C SER A 154 5.15 11.52 -9.17
N GLU A 155 4.18 11.40 -8.26
CA GLU A 155 2.84 10.89 -8.54
C GLU A 155 2.00 11.98 -9.23
N PHE A 156 1.58 11.79 -10.47
CA PHE A 156 0.81 12.76 -11.28
C PHE A 156 -0.54 12.21 -11.74
N GLY A 157 -1.12 11.30 -10.96
CA GLY A 157 -2.29 10.51 -11.36
C GLY A 157 -3.64 10.98 -10.83
N SER A 158 -3.72 11.99 -9.96
CA SER A 158 -4.95 12.36 -9.25
C SER A 158 -6.20 12.43 -10.14
N ARG A 159 -6.12 13.05 -11.31
CA ARG A 159 -7.24 13.18 -12.27
C ARG A 159 -7.63 11.86 -12.97
N ARG A 160 -6.89 10.79 -12.78
CA ARG A 160 -7.09 9.44 -13.34
C ARG A 160 -7.48 8.41 -12.28
N ALA A 161 -7.48 8.79 -11.01
CA ALA A 161 -7.88 7.91 -9.92
C ALA A 161 -9.39 7.57 -9.99
N HIS A 162 -9.77 6.48 -9.36
CA HIS A 162 -11.14 5.99 -9.33
C HIS A 162 -11.97 6.62 -8.20
N GLY A 163 -11.99 7.93 -8.13
CA GLY A 163 -12.71 8.72 -7.14
C GLY A 163 -11.80 9.60 -6.28
N ALA A 164 -12.40 10.50 -5.49
CA ALA A 164 -11.67 11.48 -4.70
C ALA A 164 -10.77 10.82 -3.64
N ASP A 165 -11.30 9.86 -2.88
CA ASP A 165 -10.55 9.15 -1.86
C ASP A 165 -9.39 8.36 -2.47
N ALA A 166 -9.61 7.70 -3.61
CA ALA A 166 -8.55 7.01 -4.33
C ALA A 166 -7.44 7.95 -4.81
N ALA A 167 -7.76 9.19 -5.19
CA ALA A 167 -6.75 10.20 -5.54
C ALA A 167 -5.93 10.62 -4.31
N ILE A 168 -6.58 10.90 -3.20
CA ILE A 168 -5.95 11.42 -1.98
C ILE A 168 -5.12 10.32 -1.29
N LEU A 169 -5.74 9.18 -1.02
CA LEU A 169 -5.10 8.06 -0.31
C LEU A 169 -4.10 7.31 -1.20
N GLY A 170 -4.35 7.26 -2.50
CA GLY A 170 -3.40 6.71 -3.46
C GLY A 170 -2.14 7.56 -3.58
N ALA A 171 -2.26 8.90 -3.59
CA ALA A 171 -1.12 9.80 -3.55
C ALA A 171 -0.31 9.63 -2.25
N ARG A 172 -1.01 9.54 -1.09
CA ARG A 172 -0.38 9.23 0.21
C ARG A 172 0.41 7.93 0.16
N ALA A 173 -0.21 6.87 -0.34
CA ALA A 173 0.41 5.55 -0.46
C ALA A 173 1.61 5.57 -1.42
N ALA A 174 1.53 6.32 -2.53
CA ALA A 174 2.63 6.47 -3.47
C ALA A 174 3.88 7.10 -2.83
N GLY A 175 3.69 8.06 -1.92
CA GLY A 175 4.79 8.64 -1.16
C GLY A 175 5.42 7.63 -0.18
N ILE A 176 4.62 6.80 0.50
CA ILE A 176 5.12 5.69 1.34
C ILE A 176 5.90 4.68 0.48
N GLY A 177 5.45 4.45 -0.76
CA GLY A 177 6.16 3.64 -1.76
C GLY A 177 7.45 4.27 -2.30
N GLY A 178 7.78 5.52 -1.93
CA GLY A 178 9.03 6.19 -2.27
C GLY A 178 8.94 7.29 -3.33
N CYS A 179 7.72 7.68 -3.78
CA CYS A 179 7.57 8.86 -4.62
C CYS A 179 7.99 10.13 -3.87
N SER A 180 8.63 11.06 -4.57
CA SER A 180 9.21 12.29 -4.00
C SER A 180 8.24 13.47 -3.91
N GLY A 181 7.06 13.37 -4.52
CA GLY A 181 6.03 14.40 -4.52
C GLY A 181 4.78 13.93 -5.26
N THR A 182 3.71 14.72 -5.16
CA THR A 182 2.42 14.44 -5.78
C THR A 182 1.84 15.69 -6.47
N ALA A 183 0.98 15.49 -7.48
CA ALA A 183 0.14 16.55 -8.02
C ALA A 183 -1.13 16.81 -7.20
N CYS A 184 -1.41 15.99 -6.17
CA CYS A 184 -2.60 16.07 -5.35
C CYS A 184 -2.43 17.06 -4.21
N THR A 185 -2.82 18.30 -4.39
CA THR A 185 -2.61 19.39 -3.42
C THR A 185 -3.21 19.10 -2.04
N ILE A 186 -4.40 18.49 -1.98
CA ILE A 186 -5.04 18.16 -0.72
C ILE A 186 -4.27 17.08 0.07
N THR A 187 -3.54 16.19 -0.60
CA THR A 187 -2.69 15.19 0.06
C THR A 187 -1.53 15.86 0.80
N ASP A 188 -0.95 16.91 0.23
CA ASP A 188 0.05 17.74 0.93
C ASP A 188 -0.56 18.40 2.17
N GLN A 189 -1.71 19.04 2.02
CA GLN A 189 -2.40 19.70 3.12
C GLN A 189 -2.74 18.75 4.28
N LEU A 190 -3.13 17.50 3.99
CA LEU A 190 -3.58 16.54 5.00
C LEU A 190 -2.42 15.77 5.64
N PHE A 191 -1.38 15.44 4.87
CA PHE A 191 -0.33 14.52 5.29
C PHE A 191 1.09 15.10 5.19
N GLY A 192 1.26 16.28 4.60
CA GLY A 192 2.57 16.88 4.40
C GLY A 192 3.38 16.23 3.26
N PHE A 193 2.73 15.49 2.36
CA PHE A 193 3.38 14.93 1.18
C PHE A 193 3.47 15.99 0.08
N ASN A 194 4.64 16.54 -0.13
CA ASN A 194 4.92 17.72 -0.94
C ASN A 194 4.20 17.77 -2.30
N ALA A 195 3.32 18.76 -2.45
CA ALA A 195 2.66 19.02 -3.72
C ALA A 195 3.64 19.61 -4.74
N THR A 196 3.70 19.02 -5.92
CA THR A 196 4.59 19.43 -7.01
C THR A 196 3.85 19.46 -8.33
N GLY A 197 4.26 20.35 -9.20
CA GLY A 197 3.69 20.49 -10.53
C GLY A 197 4.41 21.55 -11.32
N THR A 198 4.09 21.64 -12.60
CA THR A 198 4.66 22.64 -13.50
C THR A 198 3.51 23.43 -14.14
N MET A 199 3.29 23.24 -15.43
CA MET A 199 2.21 23.85 -16.19
C MET A 199 1.52 22.80 -17.08
N ALA A 200 0.36 23.11 -17.59
CA ALA A 200 -0.29 22.38 -18.68
C ALA A 200 -0.06 23.06 -20.02
N HIS A 201 -0.31 22.35 -21.12
CA HIS A 201 -0.22 22.91 -22.47
C HIS A 201 -1.12 24.14 -22.65
N SER A 202 -2.27 24.20 -21.96
CA SER A 202 -3.18 25.34 -21.97
C SER A 202 -2.53 26.62 -21.47
N TRP A 203 -1.57 26.57 -20.53
CA TRP A 203 -0.79 27.75 -20.14
C TRP A 203 -0.08 28.36 -21.34
N VAL A 204 0.63 27.52 -22.11
CA VAL A 204 1.38 27.97 -23.29
C VAL A 204 0.44 28.54 -24.36
N GLN A 205 -0.72 27.89 -24.55
CA GLN A 205 -1.73 28.28 -25.54
C GLN A 205 -2.51 29.59 -25.22
N MET A 206 -2.49 30.00 -23.94
CA MET A 206 -3.16 31.25 -23.50
C MET A 206 -2.38 32.52 -23.86
N PHE A 207 -1.14 32.38 -24.30
CA PHE A 207 -0.27 33.50 -24.69
C PHE A 207 -0.16 33.58 -26.22
N ASP A 208 0.18 34.78 -26.74
CA ASP A 208 0.37 34.99 -28.18
C ASP A 208 1.55 34.20 -28.74
N SER A 209 2.51 33.82 -27.89
CA SER A 209 3.62 32.96 -28.27
C SER A 209 4.11 32.06 -27.12
N GLU A 210 4.68 30.91 -27.46
CA GLU A 210 5.33 29.99 -26.52
C GLU A 210 6.46 30.68 -25.72
N LEU A 211 7.24 31.55 -26.39
CA LEU A 211 8.30 32.30 -25.73
C LEU A 211 7.76 33.25 -24.66
N GLU A 212 6.67 33.94 -24.93
CA GLU A 212 6.03 34.86 -23.97
C GLU A 212 5.48 34.08 -22.77
N ALA A 213 4.84 32.94 -22.99
CA ALA A 213 4.38 32.04 -21.94
C ALA A 213 5.54 31.61 -21.03
N PHE A 214 6.68 31.21 -21.62
CA PHE A 214 7.85 30.78 -20.88
C PHE A 214 8.51 31.91 -20.09
N LYS A 215 8.68 33.09 -20.70
CA LYS A 215 9.20 34.28 -20.00
C LYS A 215 8.32 34.68 -18.82
N THR A 216 7.00 34.62 -18.99
CA THR A 216 6.06 34.96 -17.92
C THR A 216 6.17 33.94 -16.78
N TYR A 217 6.26 32.65 -17.10
CA TYR A 217 6.43 31.61 -16.05
C TYR A 217 7.76 31.77 -15.30
N CYS A 218 8.86 32.07 -16.01
CA CYS A 218 10.15 32.37 -15.39
C CYS A 218 10.09 33.56 -14.42
N LYS A 219 9.32 34.61 -14.76
CA LYS A 219 9.12 35.79 -13.87
C LYS A 219 8.31 35.42 -12.63
N CYS A 220 7.28 34.60 -12.77
CA CYS A 220 6.42 34.17 -11.66
C CYS A 220 7.14 33.20 -10.69
N TYR A 221 7.96 32.31 -11.22
CA TYR A 221 8.59 31.21 -10.47
C TYR A 221 10.09 31.10 -10.74
N PRO A 222 10.90 32.12 -10.43
CA PRO A 222 12.30 32.16 -10.84
C PRO A 222 13.16 31.05 -10.24
N ASN A 223 12.84 30.58 -9.01
CA ASN A 223 13.59 29.50 -8.31
C ASN A 223 12.98 28.11 -8.53
N GLY A 224 11.83 28.00 -9.17
CA GLY A 224 11.09 26.75 -9.37
C GLY A 224 10.73 26.48 -10.84
N THR A 225 11.41 27.16 -11.79
CA THR A 225 11.06 27.10 -13.20
C THR A 225 11.30 25.73 -13.81
N VAL A 226 10.22 25.06 -14.23
CA VAL A 226 10.22 23.89 -15.11
C VAL A 226 9.28 24.16 -16.28
N LEU A 227 9.79 24.22 -17.49
CA LEU A 227 9.02 24.59 -18.69
C LEU A 227 8.59 23.37 -19.49
N LEU A 228 7.31 23.29 -19.88
CA LEU A 228 6.74 22.24 -20.72
C LEU A 228 7.02 22.57 -22.19
N VAL A 229 7.93 21.81 -22.83
CA VAL A 229 8.53 22.18 -24.11
C VAL A 229 7.97 21.45 -25.33
N ASP A 230 6.92 20.65 -25.16
CA ASP A 230 6.35 19.82 -26.22
C ASP A 230 4.93 20.27 -26.66
N THR A 231 4.53 21.51 -26.36
CA THR A 231 3.24 22.03 -26.83
C THR A 231 3.14 22.06 -28.34
N TYR A 232 4.21 22.42 -29.04
CA TYR A 232 4.25 22.45 -30.51
C TYR A 232 5.35 21.57 -31.08
N ASN A 233 6.63 21.88 -30.79
CA ASN A 233 7.76 21.08 -31.29
C ASN A 233 8.94 21.21 -30.33
N VAL A 234 9.31 20.10 -29.69
CA VAL A 234 10.36 20.06 -28.66
C VAL A 234 11.68 20.68 -29.17
N LEU A 235 12.17 20.27 -30.34
CA LEU A 235 13.50 20.62 -30.80
C LEU A 235 13.55 21.90 -31.63
N LYS A 236 12.46 22.26 -32.34
CA LYS A 236 12.44 23.44 -33.22
C LYS A 236 11.91 24.71 -32.53
N SER A 237 11.07 24.58 -31.49
CA SER A 237 10.54 25.73 -30.76
C SER A 237 10.69 25.59 -29.25
N GLY A 238 10.24 24.49 -28.62
CA GLY A 238 10.16 24.36 -27.17
C GLY A 238 11.50 24.57 -26.45
N VAL A 239 12.51 23.75 -26.74
CA VAL A 239 13.83 23.89 -26.09
C VAL A 239 14.50 25.21 -26.47
N PRO A 240 14.55 25.64 -27.76
CA PRO A 240 15.09 26.97 -28.11
C PRO A 240 14.40 28.13 -27.39
N ASN A 241 13.07 28.14 -27.29
CA ASN A 241 12.34 29.19 -26.57
C ASN A 241 12.56 29.11 -25.04
N ALA A 242 12.70 27.91 -24.48
CA ALA A 242 13.07 27.74 -23.07
C ALA A 242 14.44 28.34 -22.77
N ILE A 243 15.47 28.03 -23.57
CA ILE A 243 16.80 28.57 -23.43
C ILE A 243 16.79 30.11 -23.55
N LYS A 244 16.04 30.65 -24.52
CA LYS A 244 15.88 32.09 -24.67
C LYS A 244 15.19 32.74 -23.48
N ALA A 245 14.17 32.10 -22.90
CA ALA A 245 13.51 32.58 -21.68
C ALA A 245 14.48 32.56 -20.48
N PHE A 246 15.33 31.52 -20.36
CA PHE A 246 16.33 31.45 -19.31
C PHE A 246 17.39 32.56 -19.44
N ASP A 247 17.87 32.81 -20.64
CA ASP A 247 18.86 33.87 -20.90
C ASP A 247 18.29 35.28 -20.68
N GLU A 248 17.06 35.54 -21.12
CA GLU A 248 16.46 36.85 -21.06
C GLU A 248 15.79 37.19 -19.72
N VAL A 249 15.39 36.18 -18.91
CA VAL A 249 14.66 36.39 -17.66
C VAL A 249 15.44 35.86 -16.46
N LEU A 250 15.77 34.56 -16.39
CA LEU A 250 16.36 33.99 -15.19
C LEU A 250 17.79 34.44 -14.95
N LYS A 251 18.59 34.46 -16.01
CA LYS A 251 20.03 34.85 -15.93
C LYS A 251 20.22 36.29 -15.42
N PRO A 252 19.48 37.33 -15.92
CA PRO A 252 19.54 38.66 -15.34
C PRO A 252 19.07 38.75 -13.89
N MET A 253 18.20 37.83 -13.43
CA MET A 253 17.75 37.73 -12.03
C MET A 253 18.72 36.95 -11.15
N GLY A 254 19.81 36.42 -11.68
CA GLY A 254 20.73 35.58 -10.96
C GLY A 254 20.20 34.18 -10.64
N CYS A 255 19.11 33.75 -11.30
CA CYS A 255 18.47 32.46 -11.10
C CYS A 255 18.85 31.44 -12.18
N ARG A 256 18.71 30.14 -11.81
CA ARG A 256 18.92 29.03 -12.75
C ARG A 256 17.60 28.26 -12.95
N PRO A 257 17.35 27.74 -14.18
CA PRO A 257 16.18 26.88 -14.39
C PRO A 257 16.32 25.56 -13.60
N VAL A 258 15.22 25.10 -13.00
CA VAL A 258 15.15 23.75 -12.39
C VAL A 258 15.13 22.69 -13.48
N GLY A 259 14.34 22.90 -14.55
CA GLY A 259 14.25 21.91 -15.61
C GLY A 259 13.35 22.29 -16.78
N ILE A 260 13.27 21.34 -17.70
CA ILE A 260 12.25 21.25 -18.75
C ILE A 260 11.45 19.95 -18.59
N ARG A 261 10.22 19.93 -19.13
CA ARG A 261 9.37 18.72 -19.14
C ARG A 261 8.97 18.34 -20.55
N ILE A 262 9.09 17.05 -20.87
CA ILE A 262 8.66 16.43 -22.12
C ILE A 262 7.55 15.43 -21.79
N ASP A 263 6.36 15.63 -22.35
CA ASP A 263 5.14 14.86 -22.05
C ASP A 263 4.69 13.98 -23.22
N SER A 264 5.34 14.09 -24.40
CA SER A 264 4.93 13.39 -25.61
C SER A 264 6.10 13.08 -26.56
N GLY A 265 5.83 12.20 -27.54
CA GLY A 265 6.79 11.79 -28.57
C GLY A 265 7.76 10.70 -28.08
N ASP A 266 8.82 10.48 -28.85
CA ASP A 266 9.92 9.58 -28.46
C ASP A 266 10.81 10.28 -27.41
N ILE A 267 10.45 10.08 -26.13
CA ILE A 267 11.12 10.76 -25.00
C ILE A 267 12.60 10.36 -24.95
N THR A 268 12.96 9.12 -25.27
CA THR A 268 14.36 8.67 -25.30
C THR A 268 15.19 9.48 -26.29
N TYR A 269 14.69 9.62 -27.51
CA TYR A 269 15.35 10.42 -28.55
C TYR A 269 15.35 11.91 -28.20
N LEU A 270 14.20 12.44 -27.82
CA LEU A 270 14.02 13.87 -27.54
C LEU A 270 14.88 14.32 -26.35
N SER A 271 14.94 13.53 -25.26
CA SER A 271 15.75 13.87 -24.09
C SER A 271 17.24 13.95 -24.40
N LYS A 272 17.78 13.06 -25.27
CA LYS A 272 19.16 13.11 -25.70
C LYS A 272 19.47 14.38 -26.49
N LYS A 273 18.57 14.78 -27.39
CA LYS A 273 18.74 16.01 -28.19
C LYS A 273 18.57 17.26 -27.32
N ALA A 274 17.54 17.30 -26.48
CA ALA A 274 17.32 18.41 -25.55
C ALA A 274 18.51 18.60 -24.59
N ARG A 275 19.06 17.51 -24.05
CA ARG A 275 20.25 17.57 -23.18
C ARG A 275 21.42 18.22 -23.88
N LYS A 276 21.70 17.81 -25.14
CA LYS A 276 22.79 18.42 -25.93
C LYS A 276 22.56 19.92 -26.13
N MET A 277 21.34 20.35 -26.48
CA MET A 277 21.03 21.77 -26.69
C MET A 277 21.17 22.58 -25.40
N LEU A 278 20.74 22.04 -24.26
CA LEU A 278 20.88 22.69 -22.96
C LEU A 278 22.34 22.82 -22.53
N ASP A 279 23.16 21.79 -22.75
CA ASP A 279 24.61 21.80 -22.46
C ASP A 279 25.34 22.84 -23.30
N GLU A 280 25.08 22.88 -24.61
CA GLU A 280 25.65 23.85 -25.55
C GLU A 280 25.26 25.30 -25.22
N ALA A 281 24.07 25.49 -24.63
CA ALA A 281 23.58 26.81 -24.16
C ALA A 281 24.09 27.19 -22.74
N GLY A 282 24.87 26.34 -22.07
CA GLY A 282 25.41 26.61 -20.73
C GLY A 282 24.47 26.28 -19.57
N TYR A 283 23.51 25.35 -19.79
CA TYR A 283 22.56 24.85 -18.77
C TYR A 283 22.71 23.34 -18.50
N PRO A 284 23.93 22.84 -18.15
CA PRO A 284 24.15 21.41 -17.90
C PRO A 284 23.41 20.92 -16.63
N ASP A 285 23.09 21.84 -15.73
CA ASP A 285 22.35 21.61 -14.47
C ASP A 285 20.83 21.60 -14.64
N CYS A 286 20.29 22.08 -15.75
CA CYS A 286 18.86 22.06 -16.07
C CYS A 286 18.38 20.61 -16.23
N LYS A 287 17.51 20.16 -15.36
CA LYS A 287 16.98 18.78 -15.35
C LYS A 287 15.99 18.54 -16.48
N ILE A 288 15.85 17.30 -16.91
CA ILE A 288 14.85 16.87 -17.88
C ILE A 288 13.85 15.96 -17.16
N CYS A 289 12.58 16.40 -17.08
CA CYS A 289 11.47 15.63 -16.57
C CYS A 289 10.73 14.94 -17.72
N ALA A 290 10.52 13.64 -17.60
CA ALA A 290 9.65 12.89 -18.50
C ALA A 290 8.31 12.61 -17.83
N SER A 291 7.21 12.80 -18.54
CA SER A 291 5.88 12.43 -18.08
C SER A 291 5.06 11.79 -19.22
N ASN A 292 3.80 11.45 -18.99
CA ASN A 292 2.90 10.72 -19.87
C ASN A 292 2.60 9.31 -19.32
N ALA A 293 2.16 8.38 -20.14
CA ALA A 293 1.73 7.03 -19.78
C ALA A 293 2.92 6.11 -19.38
N LEU A 294 3.72 6.56 -18.42
CA LEU A 294 4.90 5.85 -17.92
C LEU A 294 4.51 4.77 -16.90
N ASP A 295 5.28 3.69 -16.92
CA ASP A 295 5.31 2.65 -15.91
C ASP A 295 6.75 2.17 -15.68
N GLU A 296 6.92 1.21 -14.80
CA GLU A 296 8.21 0.63 -14.45
C GLU A 296 8.95 0.03 -15.65
N TYR A 297 8.23 -0.57 -16.61
CA TYR A 297 8.83 -1.20 -17.79
C TYR A 297 9.37 -0.15 -18.76
N LEU A 298 8.56 0.85 -19.08
CA LEU A 298 8.97 1.95 -19.96
C LEU A 298 10.12 2.76 -19.35
N ILE A 299 10.05 3.05 -18.05
CA ILE A 299 11.13 3.79 -17.35
C ILE A 299 12.44 3.01 -17.44
N ARG A 300 12.42 1.71 -17.14
CA ARG A 300 13.58 0.84 -17.24
C ARG A 300 14.15 0.83 -18.65
N ASP A 301 13.31 0.65 -19.67
CA ASP A 301 13.70 0.62 -21.06
C ASP A 301 14.30 1.95 -21.53
N MET A 302 13.68 3.08 -21.18
CA MET A 302 14.18 4.40 -21.49
C MET A 302 15.59 4.62 -20.91
N ILE A 303 15.80 4.22 -19.65
CA ILE A 303 17.10 4.31 -18.99
C ILE A 303 18.12 3.40 -19.70
N TYR A 304 17.75 2.16 -20.01
CA TYR A 304 18.61 1.21 -20.73
C TYR A 304 19.03 1.74 -22.10
N GLN A 305 18.11 2.37 -22.82
CA GLN A 305 18.39 3.01 -24.13
C GLN A 305 19.18 4.33 -23.99
N GLY A 306 19.52 4.74 -22.78
CA GLY A 306 20.36 5.91 -22.50
C GLY A 306 19.63 7.24 -22.58
N ALA A 307 18.30 7.27 -22.29
CA ALA A 307 17.54 8.50 -22.13
C ALA A 307 18.22 9.43 -21.12
N LYS A 308 18.22 10.73 -21.41
CA LYS A 308 18.79 11.76 -20.55
C LYS A 308 17.69 12.41 -19.70
N VAL A 309 17.04 11.58 -18.91
CA VAL A 309 15.94 11.96 -18.00
C VAL A 309 16.44 11.93 -16.57
N ASP A 310 16.16 12.97 -15.81
CA ASP A 310 16.58 13.14 -14.41
C ASP A 310 15.44 12.89 -13.42
N MET A 311 14.18 13.00 -13.85
CA MET A 311 13.00 12.80 -13.03
C MET A 311 11.80 12.37 -13.88
N PHE A 312 10.87 11.65 -13.25
CA PHE A 312 9.68 11.11 -13.88
C PHE A 312 8.41 11.58 -13.19
N GLY A 313 7.42 12.01 -13.98
CA GLY A 313 6.06 12.26 -13.53
C GLY A 313 5.16 11.10 -13.98
N VAL A 314 4.72 10.26 -13.06
CA VAL A 314 3.95 9.05 -13.37
C VAL A 314 2.51 9.21 -12.91
N GLY A 315 1.57 9.09 -13.83
CA GLY A 315 0.16 9.35 -13.57
C GLY A 315 -0.71 8.11 -13.56
N GLU A 316 -1.46 7.91 -14.66
CA GLU A 316 -2.51 6.88 -14.78
C GLU A 316 -2.05 5.49 -14.34
N ARG A 317 -0.93 5.00 -14.86
CA ARG A 317 -0.50 3.62 -14.63
C ARG A 317 -0.06 3.35 -13.18
N LEU A 318 0.30 4.40 -12.44
CA LEU A 318 0.60 4.30 -11.02
C LEU A 318 -0.69 4.32 -10.20
N ILE A 319 -1.48 5.40 -10.32
CA ILE A 319 -2.63 5.64 -9.43
C ILE A 319 -3.77 4.61 -9.60
N THR A 320 -3.83 3.93 -10.73
CA THR A 320 -4.80 2.85 -11.01
C THR A 320 -4.19 1.47 -10.89
N ALA A 321 -2.88 1.35 -10.63
CA ALA A 321 -2.13 0.11 -10.71
C ALA A 321 -2.51 -0.69 -11.99
N LYS A 322 -2.49 -0.03 -13.15
CA LYS A 322 -3.16 -0.44 -14.39
C LYS A 322 -2.85 -1.86 -14.85
N SER A 323 -1.65 -2.36 -14.59
CA SER A 323 -1.21 -3.70 -14.98
C SER A 323 -1.94 -4.79 -14.20
N GLU A 324 -2.13 -4.59 -12.89
CA GLU A 324 -2.84 -5.50 -11.98
C GLU A 324 -3.57 -4.68 -10.92
N PRO A 325 -4.84 -4.27 -11.18
CA PRO A 325 -5.53 -3.27 -10.38
C PRO A 325 -6.18 -3.80 -9.10
N VAL A 326 -5.91 -5.04 -8.71
CA VAL A 326 -6.50 -5.70 -7.54
C VAL A 326 -5.41 -6.30 -6.67
N PHE A 327 -5.35 -5.90 -5.40
CA PHE A 327 -4.41 -6.49 -4.43
C PHE A 327 -4.85 -7.89 -3.98
N GLY A 328 -6.15 -8.14 -3.90
CA GLY A 328 -6.72 -9.44 -3.60
C GLY A 328 -6.59 -9.87 -2.14
N GLY A 329 -6.56 -8.94 -1.21
CA GLY A 329 -6.67 -9.22 0.21
C GLY A 329 -7.98 -9.91 0.56
N VAL A 330 -7.96 -10.74 1.59
CA VAL A 330 -9.10 -11.49 2.11
C VAL A 330 -9.14 -11.40 3.62
N TYR A 331 -10.34 -11.53 4.18
CA TYR A 331 -10.60 -11.53 5.62
C TYR A 331 -11.24 -12.85 6.00
N LYS A 332 -10.63 -13.63 6.89
CA LYS A 332 -11.06 -15.01 7.12
C LYS A 332 -10.99 -15.39 8.58
N LEU A 333 -12.05 -16.08 9.06
CA LEU A 333 -12.12 -16.67 10.39
C LEU A 333 -10.97 -17.65 10.59
N ALA A 334 -10.22 -17.48 11.68
CA ALA A 334 -9.09 -18.32 12.05
C ALA A 334 -9.29 -19.09 13.36
N ALA A 335 -10.12 -18.56 14.28
CA ALA A 335 -10.47 -19.21 15.54
C ALA A 335 -11.72 -18.60 16.15
N VAL A 336 -12.30 -19.28 17.13
CA VAL A 336 -13.32 -18.77 18.06
C VAL A 336 -12.93 -19.14 19.49
N GLU A 337 -13.50 -18.47 20.49
CA GLU A 337 -13.40 -18.93 21.89
C GLU A 337 -14.58 -19.84 22.24
N ASP A 338 -14.33 -20.87 23.04
CA ASP A 338 -15.40 -21.64 23.68
C ASP A 338 -15.91 -20.93 24.95
N ASP A 339 -16.86 -21.54 25.64
CA ASP A 339 -17.49 -20.95 26.84
C ASP A 339 -16.51 -20.82 28.03
N ASP A 340 -15.41 -21.57 28.01
CA ASP A 340 -14.33 -21.51 29.01
C ASP A 340 -13.20 -20.51 28.60
N GLY A 341 -13.34 -19.85 27.45
CA GLY A 341 -12.36 -18.90 26.89
C GLY A 341 -11.17 -19.56 26.20
N ASN A 342 -11.22 -20.87 25.91
CA ASN A 342 -10.15 -21.55 25.19
C ASN A 342 -10.28 -21.29 23.69
N ILE A 343 -9.16 -21.04 23.02
CA ILE A 343 -9.12 -20.80 21.60
C ILE A 343 -9.34 -22.09 20.81
N GLN A 344 -10.42 -22.13 20.07
CA GLN A 344 -10.78 -23.23 19.17
C GLN A 344 -10.39 -22.85 17.73
N PRO A 345 -9.32 -23.41 17.15
CA PRO A 345 -8.89 -23.08 15.80
C PRO A 345 -9.95 -23.49 14.77
N LYS A 346 -10.10 -22.63 13.73
CA LYS A 346 -11.02 -22.86 12.61
C LYS A 346 -10.25 -22.80 11.29
N ILE A 347 -10.58 -23.72 10.39
CA ILE A 347 -9.93 -23.82 9.07
C ILE A 347 -11.00 -23.87 7.97
N LYS A 348 -10.79 -23.08 6.92
CA LYS A 348 -11.54 -23.26 5.67
C LYS A 348 -10.78 -24.21 4.76
N ILE A 349 -11.40 -25.33 4.41
CA ILE A 349 -10.88 -26.27 3.41
C ILE A 349 -11.48 -25.91 2.06
N SER A 350 -10.69 -26.02 1.00
CA SER A 350 -11.08 -25.73 -0.37
C SER A 350 -10.40 -26.72 -1.30
N GLU A 351 -11.06 -27.08 -2.40
CA GLU A 351 -10.44 -27.85 -3.49
C GLU A 351 -9.20 -27.15 -4.06
N ASN A 352 -9.20 -25.81 -4.07
CA ASN A 352 -7.99 -25.04 -4.37
C ASN A 352 -7.13 -24.89 -3.11
N VAL A 353 -6.03 -25.64 -3.06
CA VAL A 353 -5.07 -25.69 -1.92
C VAL A 353 -4.59 -24.27 -1.53
N ALA A 354 -4.40 -23.37 -2.48
CA ALA A 354 -4.01 -21.98 -2.23
C ALA A 354 -5.07 -21.18 -1.44
N LYS A 355 -6.30 -21.68 -1.32
CA LYS A 355 -7.38 -21.06 -0.56
C LYS A 355 -7.56 -21.64 0.85
N ILE A 356 -6.78 -22.65 1.22
CA ILE A 356 -6.79 -23.22 2.56
C ILE A 356 -6.16 -22.20 3.51
N THR A 357 -6.88 -21.86 4.59
CA THR A 357 -6.44 -20.85 5.56
C THR A 357 -5.46 -21.44 6.58
N THR A 358 -4.68 -20.59 7.25
CA THR A 358 -3.89 -20.99 8.41
C THR A 358 -4.69 -20.68 9.68
N PRO A 359 -5.08 -21.72 10.47
CA PRO A 359 -5.95 -21.57 11.62
C PRO A 359 -5.25 -20.96 12.83
N HIS A 360 -6.02 -20.74 13.91
CA HIS A 360 -5.58 -20.28 15.21
C HIS A 360 -5.36 -18.76 15.32
N PHE A 361 -5.27 -18.24 16.56
CA PHE A 361 -4.73 -16.93 16.86
C PHE A 361 -3.20 -17.01 16.74
N LYS A 362 -2.61 -16.15 15.89
CA LYS A 362 -1.21 -16.25 15.49
C LYS A 362 -0.39 -15.05 15.91
N LYS A 363 0.90 -15.25 16.02
CA LYS A 363 1.93 -14.22 16.12
C LYS A 363 2.89 -14.35 14.94
N LEU A 364 3.18 -13.24 14.28
CA LEU A 364 4.07 -13.19 13.14
C LEU A 364 5.42 -12.62 13.58
N TYR A 365 6.48 -13.43 13.44
CA TYR A 365 7.85 -13.04 13.69
C TYR A 365 8.61 -12.88 12.38
N ARG A 366 9.40 -11.83 12.25
CA ARG A 366 10.45 -11.72 11.24
C ARG A 366 11.79 -12.11 11.86
N ILE A 367 12.49 -13.02 11.19
CA ILE A 367 13.78 -13.55 11.62
C ILE A 367 14.87 -12.78 10.89
N TYR A 368 15.73 -12.10 11.64
CA TYR A 368 16.86 -11.34 11.10
C TYR A 368 18.18 -12.02 11.43
N ASP A 369 19.11 -12.02 10.49
CA ASP A 369 20.51 -12.40 10.74
C ASP A 369 21.22 -11.25 11.50
N LYS A 370 21.73 -11.53 12.70
CA LYS A 370 22.42 -10.54 13.54
C LYS A 370 23.74 -10.02 12.95
N ASN A 371 24.33 -10.73 11.96
CA ASN A 371 25.59 -10.31 11.35
C ASN A 371 25.39 -9.17 10.33
N ASN A 372 24.28 -9.15 9.59
CA ASN A 372 24.05 -8.22 8.49
C ASN A 372 22.70 -7.51 8.53
N HIS A 373 21.87 -7.82 9.54
CA HIS A 373 20.52 -7.28 9.73
C HIS A 373 19.55 -7.54 8.58
N LYS A 374 19.82 -8.56 7.75
CA LYS A 374 18.92 -8.96 6.66
C LYS A 374 17.83 -9.90 7.18
N ALA A 375 16.62 -9.73 6.66
CA ALA A 375 15.50 -10.61 6.91
C ALA A 375 15.72 -11.96 6.24
N VAL A 376 15.65 -13.05 7.02
CA VAL A 376 15.94 -14.43 6.56
C VAL A 376 14.66 -15.15 6.14
N ALA A 377 13.61 -15.00 6.94
CA ALA A 377 12.29 -15.59 6.75
C ALA A 377 11.31 -14.97 7.74
N ASP A 378 10.02 -15.11 7.48
CA ASP A 378 8.99 -14.82 8.46
C ASP A 378 8.42 -16.14 9.01
N LEU A 379 8.07 -16.14 10.29
CA LEU A 379 7.60 -17.33 11.01
C LEU A 379 6.27 -17.06 11.69
N LEU A 380 5.23 -17.76 11.24
CA LEU A 380 3.94 -17.77 11.89
C LEU A 380 3.93 -18.79 13.02
N CYS A 381 3.65 -18.33 14.23
CA CYS A 381 3.56 -19.14 15.44
C CYS A 381 2.13 -19.10 16.02
N VAL A 382 1.78 -20.06 16.85
CA VAL A 382 0.65 -19.88 17.77
C VAL A 382 0.97 -18.67 18.68
N HIS A 383 -0.01 -17.86 19.01
CA HIS A 383 0.20 -16.54 19.58
C HIS A 383 0.98 -16.52 20.91
N ASP A 384 0.92 -17.61 21.70
CA ASP A 384 1.60 -17.77 22.97
C ASP A 384 3.05 -18.31 22.84
N GLU A 385 3.48 -18.68 21.64
CA GLU A 385 4.86 -19.12 21.41
C GLU A 385 5.84 -17.93 21.51
N VAL A 386 6.98 -18.22 22.17
CA VAL A 386 8.12 -17.32 22.26
C VAL A 386 9.32 -18.00 21.64
N ILE A 387 9.98 -17.31 20.73
CA ILE A 387 11.16 -17.84 20.06
C ILE A 387 12.40 -17.67 20.95
N ASP A 388 13.07 -18.79 21.25
CA ASP A 388 14.31 -18.81 22.01
C ASP A 388 15.51 -18.53 21.08
N GLU A 389 16.00 -17.32 21.06
CA GLU A 389 17.12 -16.88 20.22
C GLU A 389 18.48 -17.50 20.65
N SER A 390 18.55 -18.13 21.82
CA SER A 390 19.77 -18.79 22.31
C SER A 390 20.01 -20.16 21.67
N ARG A 391 19.01 -20.71 20.98
CA ARG A 391 19.05 -22.06 20.36
C ARG A 391 18.90 -21.94 18.84
N PRO A 392 19.47 -22.91 18.10
CA PRO A 392 19.24 -23.01 16.67
C PRO A 392 17.74 -23.15 16.37
N LEU A 393 17.22 -22.31 15.47
CA LEU A 393 15.84 -22.35 14.98
C LEU A 393 15.79 -23.10 13.65
N THR A 394 14.94 -24.12 13.57
CA THR A 394 14.67 -24.83 12.31
C THR A 394 13.47 -24.22 11.63
N LEU A 395 13.68 -23.64 10.49
CA LEU A 395 12.66 -23.17 9.55
C LEU A 395 12.39 -24.25 8.52
N PHE A 396 11.13 -24.43 8.08
CA PHE A 396 10.79 -25.41 7.06
C PHE A 396 9.56 -24.96 6.26
N ASP A 397 9.57 -25.25 4.96
CA ASP A 397 8.43 -24.98 4.08
C ASP A 397 7.22 -25.83 4.54
N PRO A 398 6.06 -25.21 4.85
CA PRO A 398 4.91 -25.93 5.39
C PRO A 398 4.28 -26.94 4.41
N GLN A 399 4.52 -26.81 3.10
CA GLN A 399 4.06 -27.75 2.07
C GLN A 399 5.13 -28.80 1.72
N PHE A 400 6.39 -28.36 1.64
CA PHE A 400 7.55 -29.19 1.27
C PHE A 400 8.48 -29.34 2.45
N THR A 401 8.06 -30.08 3.48
CA THR A 401 8.70 -30.16 4.80
C THR A 401 10.15 -30.69 4.80
N TRP A 402 10.62 -31.25 3.68
CA TRP A 402 12.04 -31.60 3.49
C TRP A 402 12.92 -30.39 3.20
N LYS A 403 12.35 -29.27 2.72
CA LYS A 403 13.08 -28.01 2.56
C LYS A 403 13.21 -27.36 3.92
N LYS A 404 14.38 -27.49 4.52
CA LYS A 404 14.66 -26.98 5.86
C LYS A 404 15.89 -26.11 5.86
N LYS A 405 15.88 -25.10 6.74
CA LYS A 405 17.02 -24.23 7.04
C LYS A 405 17.16 -24.12 8.55
N VAL A 406 18.37 -24.34 9.06
CA VAL A 406 18.70 -24.09 10.47
C VAL A 406 19.36 -22.70 10.54
N VAL A 407 18.81 -21.82 11.33
CA VAL A 407 19.37 -20.49 11.58
C VAL A 407 19.91 -20.41 12.99
N THR A 408 21.06 -19.76 13.12
CA THR A 408 21.75 -19.47 14.38
C THR A 408 22.15 -18.00 14.35
N ASN A 409 22.43 -17.39 15.50
CA ASN A 409 22.77 -15.99 15.61
C ASN A 409 21.77 -15.05 14.92
N PHE A 410 20.50 -15.23 15.25
CA PHE A 410 19.39 -14.48 14.71
C PHE A 410 18.68 -13.65 15.79
N GLU A 411 17.87 -12.68 15.35
CA GLU A 411 16.91 -11.94 16.14
C GLU A 411 15.51 -12.25 15.63
N ALA A 412 14.56 -12.51 16.52
CA ALA A 412 13.15 -12.77 16.17
C ALA A 412 12.28 -11.62 16.64
N LYS A 413 11.83 -10.77 15.73
CA LYS A 413 10.97 -9.61 16.04
C LYS A 413 9.51 -9.89 15.71
N PRO A 414 8.58 -9.75 16.67
CA PRO A 414 7.16 -9.66 16.33
C PRO A 414 6.93 -8.42 15.47
N ILE A 415 6.32 -8.58 14.31
CA ILE A 415 6.07 -7.44 13.40
C ILE A 415 4.66 -6.87 13.53
N GLN A 416 3.69 -7.62 14.07
CA GLN A 416 2.40 -7.07 14.45
C GLN A 416 2.48 -6.37 15.80
N GLN A 417 1.77 -5.24 15.91
CA GLN A 417 1.58 -4.47 17.15
C GLN A 417 0.11 -4.47 17.54
N GLN A 418 -0.19 -4.36 18.84
CA GLN A 418 -1.54 -4.16 19.31
C GLN A 418 -1.98 -2.72 19.01
N ILE A 419 -3.02 -2.58 18.18
CA ILE A 419 -3.57 -1.29 17.74
C ILE A 419 -4.73 -0.88 18.62
N PHE A 420 -5.66 -1.80 18.86
CA PHE A 420 -6.76 -1.64 19.78
C PHE A 420 -6.68 -2.68 20.89
N LYS A 421 -7.00 -2.26 22.10
CA LYS A 421 -7.18 -3.11 23.28
C LYS A 421 -8.50 -2.75 23.94
N ASP A 422 -9.37 -3.74 24.11
CA ASP A 422 -10.70 -3.57 24.73
C ASP A 422 -11.45 -2.36 24.09
N GLY A 423 -11.42 -2.25 22.76
CA GLY A 423 -12.05 -1.19 21.97
C GLY A 423 -11.37 0.17 22.01
N LYS A 424 -10.25 0.31 22.71
CA LYS A 424 -9.50 1.58 22.81
C LYS A 424 -8.24 1.53 21.97
N CYS A 425 -8.01 2.57 21.18
CA CYS A 425 -6.76 2.72 20.44
C CYS A 425 -5.60 2.91 21.41
N VAL A 426 -4.63 1.99 21.39
CA VAL A 426 -3.41 2.02 22.20
C VAL A 426 -2.16 2.32 21.34
N TYR A 427 -2.33 2.40 20.02
CA TYR A 427 -1.28 2.65 19.06
C TYR A 427 -1.00 4.14 18.90
N LYS A 428 0.26 4.53 19.03
CA LYS A 428 0.68 5.89 18.72
C LYS A 428 0.93 6.01 17.22
N LYS A 429 0.03 6.70 16.52
CA LYS A 429 0.17 6.96 15.08
C LYS A 429 1.50 7.72 14.81
N PRO A 430 2.39 7.17 13.96
CA PRO A 430 3.63 7.87 13.58
C PRO A 430 3.32 9.05 12.64
N ALA A 431 4.25 10.00 12.54
CA ALA A 431 4.16 11.03 11.51
C ALA A 431 4.36 10.41 10.11
N TYR A 432 3.75 11.01 9.10
CA TYR A 432 3.85 10.52 7.72
C TYR A 432 5.30 10.32 7.23
N GLU A 433 6.17 11.30 7.53
CA GLU A 433 7.60 11.21 7.18
C GLU A 433 8.31 10.02 7.84
N ASP A 434 7.90 9.65 9.06
CA ASP A 434 8.48 8.52 9.77
C ASP A 434 8.04 7.19 9.15
N ILE A 435 6.80 7.13 8.64
CA ILE A 435 6.30 5.97 7.87
C ILE A 435 7.12 5.80 6.58
N VAL A 436 7.39 6.89 5.86
CA VAL A 436 8.19 6.86 4.62
C VAL A 436 9.62 6.36 4.90
N LYS A 437 10.25 6.88 5.96
CA LYS A 437 11.60 6.45 6.38
C LYS A 437 11.61 4.98 6.81
N TYR A 438 10.59 4.57 7.56
CA TYR A 438 10.44 3.19 8.00
C TYR A 438 10.27 2.23 6.81
N ALA A 439 9.43 2.57 5.83
CA ALA A 439 9.24 1.76 4.63
C ALA A 439 10.56 1.57 3.85
N ALA A 440 11.35 2.63 3.70
CA ALA A 440 12.67 2.54 3.06
C ALA A 440 13.61 1.61 3.85
N ALA A 441 13.67 1.74 5.17
CA ALA A 441 14.49 0.90 6.03
C ALA A 441 14.06 -0.58 6.01
N GLU A 442 12.75 -0.86 5.96
CA GLU A 442 12.20 -2.22 5.82
C GLU A 442 12.67 -2.88 4.51
N ILE A 443 12.60 -2.15 3.39
CA ILE A 443 13.06 -2.64 2.09
C ILE A 443 14.55 -2.95 2.12
N ASP A 444 15.35 -2.12 2.79
CA ASP A 444 16.80 -2.32 2.93
C ASP A 444 17.16 -3.58 3.75
N THR A 445 16.23 -4.14 4.52
CA THR A 445 16.44 -5.42 5.20
C THR A 445 16.36 -6.62 4.26
N LEU A 446 15.75 -6.47 3.09
CA LEU A 446 15.58 -7.56 2.13
C LEU A 446 16.88 -7.85 1.37
N TRP A 447 17.03 -9.10 0.96
CA TRP A 447 18.08 -9.53 0.04
C TRP A 447 17.81 -8.99 -1.37
N ASP A 448 18.87 -8.75 -2.13
CA ASP A 448 18.78 -8.27 -3.51
C ASP A 448 17.94 -9.19 -4.40
N GLU A 449 17.97 -10.50 -4.14
CA GLU A 449 17.21 -11.51 -4.87
C GLU A 449 15.70 -11.34 -4.70
N ILE A 450 15.24 -10.90 -3.53
CA ILE A 450 13.80 -10.62 -3.26
C ILE A 450 13.38 -9.34 -3.97
N THR A 451 14.29 -8.39 -4.06
CA THR A 451 13.99 -7.07 -4.64
C THR A 451 14.16 -7.03 -6.17
N ARG A 452 14.52 -8.13 -6.84
CA ARG A 452 14.63 -8.17 -8.31
C ARG A 452 13.36 -7.68 -8.98
N PHE A 453 13.54 -7.01 -10.09
CA PHE A 453 12.45 -6.45 -10.87
C PHE A 453 11.61 -7.54 -11.55
N GLU A 454 12.28 -8.54 -12.12
CA GLU A 454 11.68 -9.72 -12.74
C GLU A 454 12.22 -10.97 -12.08
N ASN A 455 11.35 -11.98 -11.97
CA ASN A 455 11.66 -13.26 -11.37
C ASN A 455 12.37 -13.12 -10.00
N PRO A 456 11.77 -12.38 -9.03
CA PRO A 456 12.33 -12.29 -7.69
C PRO A 456 12.33 -13.66 -7.03
N HIS A 457 13.29 -13.87 -6.14
CA HIS A 457 13.28 -15.06 -5.30
C HIS A 457 12.08 -15.02 -4.35
N THR A 458 11.43 -16.16 -4.14
CA THR A 458 10.33 -16.28 -3.18
C THR A 458 10.87 -16.13 -1.76
N TYR A 459 10.31 -15.18 -1.00
CA TYR A 459 10.58 -15.06 0.42
C TYR A 459 9.86 -16.15 1.20
N TYR A 460 10.49 -16.66 2.24
CA TYR A 460 9.96 -17.78 3.03
C TYR A 460 9.06 -17.26 4.15
N VAL A 461 7.81 -17.75 4.16
CA VAL A 461 6.85 -17.58 5.24
C VAL A 461 6.53 -18.97 5.79
N ASP A 462 7.18 -19.31 6.86
CA ASP A 462 7.14 -20.64 7.45
C ASP A 462 6.16 -20.71 8.63
N LEU A 463 5.83 -21.91 9.06
CA LEU A 463 5.03 -22.15 10.25
C LEU A 463 5.90 -22.74 11.37
N SER A 464 5.61 -22.38 12.64
CA SER A 464 6.15 -23.10 13.77
C SER A 464 5.67 -24.55 13.75
N GLN A 465 6.42 -25.45 14.37
CA GLN A 465 6.04 -26.87 14.46
C GLN A 465 4.64 -27.01 15.06
N LYS A 466 4.36 -26.29 16.16
CA LYS A 466 3.06 -26.30 16.85
C LYS A 466 1.92 -25.86 15.93
N LEU A 467 2.09 -24.76 15.21
CA LEU A 467 1.06 -24.25 14.30
C LEU A 467 0.87 -25.18 13.09
N TRP A 468 1.95 -25.75 12.56
CA TRP A 468 1.90 -26.73 11.48
C TRP A 468 1.12 -27.99 11.90
N GLU A 469 1.37 -28.52 13.11
CA GLU A 469 0.65 -29.66 13.67
C GLU A 469 -0.85 -29.38 13.83
N VAL A 470 -1.22 -28.22 14.38
CA VAL A 470 -2.63 -27.79 14.48
C VAL A 470 -3.30 -27.76 13.11
N LYS A 471 -2.65 -27.17 12.10
CA LYS A 471 -3.20 -27.09 10.75
C LYS A 471 -3.42 -28.47 10.14
N ASN A 472 -2.43 -29.35 10.24
CA ASN A 472 -2.52 -30.70 9.67
C ASN A 472 -3.52 -31.59 10.42
N PHE A 473 -3.65 -31.45 11.74
CA PHE A 473 -4.67 -32.13 12.51
C PHE A 473 -6.07 -31.79 12.01
N LEU A 474 -6.38 -30.50 11.85
CA LEU A 474 -7.68 -30.04 11.34
C LEU A 474 -7.96 -30.50 9.90
N LEU A 475 -6.94 -30.53 9.05
CA LEU A 475 -7.08 -31.06 7.69
C LEU A 475 -7.39 -32.56 7.71
N ALA A 476 -6.76 -33.35 8.58
CA ALA A 476 -7.00 -34.78 8.71
C ALA A 476 -8.38 -35.11 9.31
N GLU A 477 -8.83 -34.33 10.30
CA GLU A 477 -10.12 -34.51 10.95
C GLU A 477 -11.29 -34.24 9.98
N ASN A 478 -11.23 -33.17 9.22
CA ASN A 478 -12.27 -32.85 8.22
C ASN A 478 -12.34 -33.87 7.07
N ASN A 479 -11.20 -34.46 6.66
CA ASN A 479 -11.21 -35.52 5.67
C ASN A 479 -11.90 -36.79 6.16
N ARG A 480 -11.91 -37.07 7.46
CA ARG A 480 -12.63 -38.20 8.03
C ARG A 480 -14.13 -37.97 8.08
N GLN A 481 -14.58 -36.72 8.37
CA GLN A 481 -16.02 -36.36 8.42
C GLN A 481 -16.68 -36.33 7.05
N THR A 482 -15.91 -36.23 5.95
CA THR A 482 -16.43 -36.24 4.57
C THR A 482 -16.35 -37.60 3.93
N ALA A 483 -15.77 -38.61 4.58
CA ALA A 483 -15.67 -39.98 4.10
C ALA A 483 -16.77 -40.93 4.63
N ASP A 484 -17.57 -40.47 5.58
CA ASP A 484 -18.78 -41.09 6.11
C ASP A 484 -20.03 -40.44 5.48
#